data_94351b52479fae0635647fb65bd64027
#
_entry.id   94351b52479fae0635647fb65bd64027
#
_cell.length_a   1.000
_cell.length_b   1.000
_cell.length_c   1.000
_cell.angle_alpha   90.00
_cell.angle_beta   90.00
_cell.angle_gamma   90.00
#
_symmetry.space_group_name_H-M   'P 1'
#
loop_
_entity.id
_entity.type
_entity.pdbx_description
1 polymer ?
#
loop_
_entity_poly.entity_id
_entity_poly.type
_entity_poly.pdbx_seq_one_letter_code
_entity_poly.pdbx_strand_id
1 'polypeptide(L)'
;DRWFESVKEADYVCVLDTGSTDGSFEKFLSYGIITKQKVYKNFRFDEARNDSLKLIPADTDICVCVDIDEFFVPGWSKILRTNWQDDTGRARYRYTWNFNPDGSEGVVFMADKIHKFGEYIWTHPVHEILTSTRKNNLKTIDLPTIQLNHRADVTKSRANYLPLLELSVKEDPEDDRNMHY
;
A
#
# COMPACT_ATOMS: atom_id res chain seq x y z
N ASP A 1 -0.82 -17.14 -9.68
CA ASP A 1 -0.28 -16.42 -8.54
C ASP A 1 -1.40 -15.73 -7.74
N ARG A 2 -1.51 -16.04 -6.45
CA ARG A 2 -2.64 -15.59 -5.59
C ARG A 2 -2.72 -14.07 -5.48
N TRP A 3 -1.57 -13.38 -5.38
CA TRP A 3 -1.55 -11.93 -5.29
C TRP A 3 -2.13 -11.29 -6.56
N PHE A 4 -1.62 -11.68 -7.72
CA PHE A 4 -2.11 -11.15 -9.00
C PHE A 4 -3.61 -11.38 -9.20
N GLU A 5 -4.10 -12.58 -8.89
CA GLU A 5 -5.54 -12.88 -8.94
C GLU A 5 -6.39 -11.95 -8.07
N SER A 6 -5.85 -11.49 -6.93
CA SER A 6 -6.58 -10.61 -6.01
C SER A 6 -6.60 -9.14 -6.46
N VAL A 7 -5.63 -8.70 -7.29
CA VAL A 7 -5.53 -7.30 -7.74
C VAL A 7 -5.94 -7.09 -9.19
N LYS A 8 -6.17 -8.14 -9.98
CA LYS A 8 -6.51 -8.06 -11.41
C LYS A 8 -7.87 -7.43 -11.72
N GLU A 9 -8.70 -7.12 -10.70
CA GLU A 9 -9.92 -6.34 -10.86
C GLU A 9 -9.67 -4.84 -11.09
N ALA A 10 -8.44 -4.36 -10.90
CA ALA A 10 -8.02 -2.99 -11.25
C ALA A 10 -7.87 -2.84 -12.77
N ASP A 11 -8.03 -1.62 -13.31
CA ASP A 11 -7.77 -1.32 -14.72
C ASP A 11 -6.28 -1.40 -15.05
N TYR A 12 -5.45 -0.96 -14.10
CA TYR A 12 -3.99 -1.00 -14.18
C TYR A 12 -3.42 -1.65 -12.92
N VAL A 13 -2.43 -2.50 -13.10
CA VAL A 13 -1.58 -3.00 -12.00
C VAL A 13 -0.18 -2.49 -12.26
N CYS A 14 0.38 -1.76 -11.28
CA CYS A 14 1.71 -1.17 -11.36
C CYS A 14 2.58 -1.73 -10.22
N VAL A 15 3.79 -2.17 -10.54
CA VAL A 15 4.74 -2.69 -9.55
C VAL A 15 6.09 -2.00 -9.69
N LEU A 16 6.58 -1.42 -8.61
CA LEU A 16 7.97 -1.02 -8.48
C LEU A 16 8.74 -2.13 -7.75
N ASP A 17 9.54 -2.86 -8.50
CA ASP A 17 10.45 -3.87 -7.93
C ASP A 17 11.68 -3.19 -7.33
N THR A 18 11.98 -3.43 -6.07
CA THR A 18 13.07 -2.76 -5.35
C THR A 18 14.40 -3.51 -5.42
N GLY A 19 14.53 -4.45 -6.33
CA GLY A 19 15.76 -5.19 -6.60
C GLY A 19 15.65 -6.70 -6.32
N SER A 20 14.52 -7.31 -6.65
CA SER A 20 14.34 -8.76 -6.56
C SER A 20 15.33 -9.50 -7.47
N THR A 21 15.83 -10.64 -6.99
CA THR A 21 16.78 -11.50 -7.72
C THR A 21 16.26 -12.93 -7.89
N ASP A 22 14.99 -13.16 -7.56
CA ASP A 22 14.33 -14.45 -7.53
C ASP A 22 13.41 -14.71 -8.73
N GLY A 23 13.49 -13.87 -9.77
CA GLY A 23 12.64 -13.95 -10.96
C GLY A 23 11.28 -13.26 -10.80
N SER A 24 11.03 -12.56 -9.70
CA SER A 24 9.78 -11.83 -9.47
C SER A 24 9.54 -10.74 -10.52
N PHE A 25 10.59 -10.02 -10.92
CA PHE A 25 10.50 -8.96 -11.93
C PHE A 25 10.00 -9.49 -13.28
N GLU A 26 10.61 -10.57 -13.78
CA GLU A 26 10.23 -11.22 -15.05
C GLU A 26 8.81 -11.79 -14.98
N LYS A 27 8.43 -12.29 -13.80
CA LYS A 27 7.09 -12.80 -13.57
C LYS A 27 6.03 -11.71 -13.65
N PHE A 28 6.26 -10.53 -13.08
CA PHE A 28 5.35 -9.38 -13.21
C PHE A 28 5.19 -8.96 -14.67
N LEU A 29 6.29 -8.89 -15.43
CA LEU A 29 6.24 -8.60 -16.86
C LEU A 29 5.41 -9.63 -17.63
N SER A 30 5.51 -10.92 -17.30
CA SER A 30 4.75 -11.99 -17.95
C SER A 30 3.23 -11.91 -17.71
N TYR A 31 2.80 -11.24 -16.64
CA TYR A 31 1.39 -10.95 -16.36
C TYR A 31 0.87 -9.66 -17.04
N GLY A 32 1.71 -8.96 -17.81
CA GLY A 32 1.36 -7.68 -18.41
C GLY A 32 1.28 -6.52 -17.43
N ILE A 33 1.90 -6.66 -16.25
CA ILE A 33 1.94 -5.63 -15.22
C ILE A 33 2.89 -4.50 -15.65
N ILE A 34 2.50 -3.25 -15.42
CA ILE A 34 3.38 -2.09 -15.59
C ILE A 34 4.46 -2.15 -14.51
N THR A 35 5.65 -2.61 -14.89
CA THR A 35 6.72 -2.93 -13.94
C THR A 35 7.99 -2.14 -14.24
N LYS A 36 8.60 -1.60 -13.18
CA LYS A 36 9.92 -0.98 -13.21
C LYS A 36 10.75 -1.51 -12.06
N GLN A 37 12.06 -1.71 -12.28
CA GLN A 37 12.99 -2.04 -11.20
C GLN A 37 13.80 -0.81 -10.80
N LYS A 38 13.97 -0.60 -9.50
CA LYS A 38 14.82 0.44 -8.93
C LYS A 38 15.46 -0.06 -7.63
N VAL A 39 16.78 -0.18 -7.62
CA VAL A 39 17.56 -0.50 -6.41
C VAL A 39 17.88 0.78 -5.65
N TYR A 40 17.66 0.79 -4.34
CA TYR A 40 17.93 1.91 -3.46
C TYR A 40 19.21 1.68 -2.68
N LYS A 41 20.12 2.67 -2.67
CA LYS A 41 21.32 2.63 -1.83
C LYS A 41 20.96 2.69 -0.35
N ASN A 42 20.05 3.58 0.00
CA ASN A 42 19.42 3.69 1.31
C ASN A 42 17.93 3.52 1.13
N PHE A 43 17.40 2.36 1.48
CA PHE A 43 15.99 2.06 1.28
C PHE A 43 15.12 2.82 2.28
N ARG A 44 14.01 3.39 1.79
CA ARG A 44 12.95 4.03 2.57
C ARG A 44 11.61 3.58 2.00
N PHE A 45 10.67 3.26 2.85
CA PHE A 45 9.34 2.82 2.39
C PHE A 45 8.56 3.94 1.69
N ASP A 46 8.55 5.15 2.27
CA ASP A 46 7.87 6.31 1.67
C ASP A 46 8.41 6.67 0.28
N GLU A 47 9.74 6.67 0.10
CA GLU A 47 10.35 6.94 -1.19
C GLU A 47 9.99 5.87 -2.23
N ALA A 48 10.06 4.59 -1.85
CA ALA A 48 9.70 3.50 -2.75
C ALA A 48 8.22 3.55 -3.15
N ARG A 49 7.30 3.83 -2.20
CA ARG A 49 5.88 4.00 -2.50
C ARG A 49 5.61 5.22 -3.38
N ASN A 50 6.26 6.36 -3.12
CA ASN A 50 6.13 7.55 -3.96
C ASN A 50 6.67 7.33 -5.37
N ASP A 51 7.74 6.55 -5.52
CA ASP A 51 8.26 6.17 -6.83
C ASP A 51 7.32 5.19 -7.56
N SER A 52 6.63 4.30 -6.84
CA SER A 52 5.61 3.43 -7.44
C SER A 52 4.41 4.22 -7.99
N LEU A 53 4.00 5.29 -7.31
CA LEU A 53 2.92 6.17 -7.79
C LEU A 53 3.25 6.82 -9.15
N LYS A 54 4.53 7.02 -9.48
CA LYS A 54 4.97 7.57 -10.78
C LYS A 54 4.79 6.61 -11.96
N LEU A 55 4.51 5.34 -11.69
CA LEU A 55 4.22 4.34 -12.73
C LEU A 55 2.75 4.35 -13.16
N ILE A 56 1.89 4.98 -12.37
CA ILE A 56 0.45 4.97 -12.56
C ILE A 56 0.09 5.85 -13.76
N PRO A 57 -0.71 5.35 -14.72
CA PRO A 57 -1.20 6.13 -15.85
C PRO A 57 -1.94 7.41 -15.42
N ALA A 58 -1.77 8.51 -16.18
CA ALA A 58 -2.29 9.83 -15.81
C ALA A 58 -3.82 9.95 -15.85
N ASP A 59 -4.50 9.00 -16.48
CA ASP A 59 -5.96 8.89 -16.57
C ASP A 59 -6.58 8.11 -15.39
N THR A 60 -5.80 7.81 -14.37
CA THR A 60 -6.24 7.10 -13.17
C THR A 60 -6.95 8.05 -12.20
N ASP A 61 -8.10 7.63 -11.65
CA ASP A 61 -8.83 8.37 -10.62
C ASP A 61 -8.44 7.92 -9.19
N ILE A 62 -8.28 6.61 -8.98
CA ILE A 62 -8.14 5.99 -7.67
C ILE A 62 -6.90 5.12 -7.61
N CYS A 63 -6.07 5.36 -6.61
CA CYS A 63 -4.93 4.51 -6.27
C CYS A 63 -5.28 3.56 -5.14
N VAL A 64 -4.90 2.30 -5.31
CA VAL A 64 -5.05 1.25 -4.30
C VAL A 64 -3.67 0.65 -4.03
N CYS A 65 -3.08 0.96 -2.87
CA CYS A 65 -1.76 0.47 -2.52
C CYS A 65 -1.86 -0.88 -1.79
N VAL A 66 -1.16 -1.88 -2.32
CA VAL A 66 -1.19 -3.27 -1.83
C VAL A 66 0.23 -3.82 -1.78
N ASP A 67 0.60 -4.42 -0.67
CA ASP A 67 1.88 -5.13 -0.55
C ASP A 67 1.76 -6.55 -1.13
N ILE A 68 2.89 -7.15 -1.51
CA ILE A 68 2.88 -8.45 -2.22
C ILE A 68 2.36 -9.63 -1.37
N ASP A 69 2.30 -9.45 -0.05
CA ASP A 69 1.77 -10.39 0.93
C ASP A 69 0.34 -10.03 1.40
N GLU A 70 -0.32 -9.09 0.70
CA GLU A 70 -1.70 -8.65 0.93
C GLU A 70 -2.62 -9.11 -0.21
N PHE A 71 -3.83 -9.58 0.11
CA PHE A 71 -4.75 -10.18 -0.85
C PHE A 71 -6.18 -9.68 -0.63
N PHE A 72 -6.75 -9.03 -1.63
CA PHE A 72 -8.16 -8.65 -1.60
C PHE A 72 -9.10 -9.86 -1.71
N VAL A 73 -10.21 -9.77 -1.00
CA VAL A 73 -11.38 -10.61 -1.27
C VAL A 73 -12.04 -10.14 -2.58
N PRO A 74 -12.43 -11.05 -3.50
CA PRO A 74 -13.01 -10.69 -4.79
C PRO A 74 -14.22 -9.75 -4.68
N GLY A 75 -14.39 -8.88 -5.68
CA GLY A 75 -15.49 -7.91 -5.76
C GLY A 75 -15.15 -6.53 -5.18
N TRP A 76 -13.96 -6.33 -4.66
CA TRP A 76 -13.53 -5.08 -4.05
C TRP A 76 -13.58 -3.89 -5.01
N SER A 77 -13.18 -4.07 -6.26
CA SER A 77 -13.15 -3.01 -7.27
C SER A 77 -14.55 -2.49 -7.59
N LYS A 78 -15.53 -3.39 -7.72
CA LYS A 78 -16.94 -3.02 -7.93
C LYS A 78 -17.48 -2.21 -6.75
N ILE A 79 -17.23 -2.64 -5.51
CA ILE A 79 -17.65 -1.92 -4.30
C ILE A 79 -17.02 -0.52 -4.29
N LEU A 80 -15.72 -0.42 -4.56
CA LEU A 80 -14.99 0.84 -4.58
C LEU A 80 -15.59 1.82 -5.61
N ARG A 81 -15.73 1.39 -6.86
CA ARG A 81 -16.27 2.21 -7.96
C ARG A 81 -17.72 2.69 -7.69
N THR A 82 -18.54 1.83 -7.12
CA THR A 82 -19.95 2.16 -6.83
C THR A 82 -20.09 3.25 -5.75
N ASN A 83 -19.14 3.30 -4.81
CA ASN A 83 -19.21 4.20 -3.65
C ASN A 83 -18.30 5.43 -3.76
N TRP A 84 -17.38 5.47 -4.73
CA TRP A 84 -16.51 6.61 -4.94
C TRP A 84 -17.25 7.78 -5.56
N GLN A 85 -17.10 8.98 -4.98
CA GLN A 85 -17.71 10.23 -5.46
C GLN A 85 -16.60 11.25 -5.79
N ASP A 86 -16.91 12.29 -6.53
CA ASP A 86 -15.96 13.33 -6.94
C ASP A 86 -15.24 14.01 -5.78
N ASP A 87 -15.91 14.15 -4.63
CA ASP A 87 -15.38 14.71 -3.39
C ASP A 87 -14.73 13.68 -2.47
N THR A 88 -14.61 12.41 -2.89
CA THR A 88 -13.91 11.37 -2.14
C THR A 88 -12.41 11.51 -2.36
N GLY A 89 -11.67 11.63 -1.27
CA GLY A 89 -10.21 11.67 -1.29
C GLY A 89 -9.57 10.36 -0.83
N ARG A 90 -10.21 9.66 0.10
CA ARG A 90 -9.67 8.45 0.73
C ARG A 90 -10.79 7.47 1.07
N ALA A 91 -10.49 6.18 1.02
CA ALA A 91 -11.38 5.15 1.52
C ALA A 91 -10.68 4.29 2.58
N ARG A 92 -11.40 4.01 3.67
CA ARG A 92 -11.00 3.03 4.67
C ARG A 92 -11.72 1.72 4.42
N TYR A 93 -10.99 0.61 4.60
CA TYR A 93 -11.47 -0.73 4.32
C TYR A 93 -11.05 -1.69 5.44
N ARG A 94 -11.73 -2.83 5.53
CA ARG A 94 -11.45 -3.87 6.51
C ARG A 94 -10.12 -4.56 6.18
N TYR A 95 -9.21 -4.55 7.14
CA TYR A 95 -7.88 -5.15 7.02
C TYR A 95 -7.68 -6.21 8.09
N THR A 96 -7.44 -7.46 7.68
CA THR A 96 -7.09 -8.56 8.56
C THR A 96 -5.58 -8.70 8.60
N TRP A 97 -4.98 -8.25 9.70
CA TRP A 97 -3.52 -8.22 9.88
C TRP A 97 -2.90 -9.62 9.98
N ASN A 98 -3.56 -10.53 10.69
CA ASN A 98 -3.07 -11.89 10.90
C ASN A 98 -4.22 -12.86 11.09
N PHE A 99 -3.91 -14.15 11.00
CA PHE A 99 -4.82 -15.26 11.24
C PHE A 99 -4.28 -16.12 12.36
N ASN A 100 -5.17 -16.65 13.19
CA ASN A 100 -4.87 -17.62 14.23
C ASN A 100 -4.54 -18.99 13.61
N PRO A 101 -3.93 -19.93 14.37
CA PRO A 101 -3.62 -21.28 13.90
C PRO A 101 -4.84 -22.08 13.42
N ASP A 102 -6.03 -21.80 13.96
CA ASP A 102 -7.30 -22.42 13.58
C ASP A 102 -7.92 -21.80 12.32
N GLY A 103 -7.27 -20.79 11.72
CA GLY A 103 -7.74 -20.08 10.52
C GLY A 103 -8.69 -18.94 10.80
N SER A 104 -9.10 -18.70 12.05
CA SER A 104 -9.88 -17.52 12.42
C SER A 104 -9.07 -16.25 12.31
N GLU A 105 -9.75 -15.11 12.11
CA GLU A 105 -9.08 -13.81 12.04
C GLU A 105 -8.55 -13.40 13.41
N GLY A 106 -7.33 -12.87 13.42
CA GLY A 106 -6.71 -12.30 14.60
C GLY A 106 -7.03 -10.80 14.73
N VAL A 107 -6.01 -9.94 14.54
CA VAL A 107 -6.17 -8.48 14.60
C VAL A 107 -6.84 -7.98 13.31
N VAL A 108 -7.92 -7.23 13.48
CA VAL A 108 -8.66 -6.60 12.37
C VAL A 108 -8.88 -5.13 12.68
N PHE A 109 -8.64 -4.28 11.67
CA PHE A 109 -8.85 -2.83 11.77
C PHE A 109 -9.24 -2.22 10.43
N MET A 110 -9.56 -0.93 10.40
CA MET A 110 -9.80 -0.18 9.18
C MET A 110 -8.48 0.44 8.69
N ALA A 111 -7.98 -0.02 7.54
CA ALA A 111 -6.82 0.55 6.86
C ALA A 111 -7.24 1.59 5.82
N ASP A 112 -6.34 2.46 5.40
CA ASP A 112 -6.63 3.62 4.56
C ASP A 112 -5.67 3.82 3.38
N LYS A 113 -5.16 2.72 2.79
CA LYS A 113 -4.23 2.75 1.65
C LYS A 113 -4.92 2.98 0.27
N ILE A 114 -6.21 3.39 0.25
CA ILE A 114 -6.97 3.74 -0.97
C ILE A 114 -7.16 5.24 -1.02
N HIS A 115 -6.72 5.89 -2.12
CA HIS A 115 -6.76 7.35 -2.21
C HIS A 115 -6.94 7.88 -3.63
N LYS A 116 -7.38 9.13 -3.75
CA LYS A 116 -7.49 9.84 -5.02
C LYS A 116 -6.11 10.09 -5.62
N PHE A 117 -5.94 9.80 -6.90
CA PHE A 117 -4.67 10.02 -7.60
C PHE A 117 -4.25 11.49 -7.56
N GLY A 118 -2.96 11.75 -7.34
CA GLY A 118 -2.36 13.09 -7.32
C GLY A 118 -2.65 13.94 -6.08
N GLU A 119 -3.51 13.48 -5.14
CA GLU A 119 -3.88 14.26 -3.95
C GLU A 119 -3.11 13.86 -2.68
N TYR A 120 -2.34 12.76 -2.73
CA TYR A 120 -1.62 12.21 -1.58
C TYR A 120 -0.21 11.79 -1.93
N ILE A 121 0.67 11.84 -0.93
CA ILE A 121 2.03 11.27 -0.95
C ILE A 121 2.23 10.41 0.30
N TRP A 122 3.17 9.51 0.22
CA TRP A 122 3.65 8.75 1.37
C TRP A 122 4.72 9.54 2.11
N THR A 123 4.66 9.53 3.43
CA THR A 123 5.61 10.18 4.34
C THR A 123 6.06 9.20 5.41
N HIS A 124 7.20 9.45 6.00
CA HIS A 124 7.95 8.63 6.97
C HIS A 124 8.73 7.46 6.35
N PRO A 125 10.01 7.32 6.70
CA PRO A 125 10.89 6.30 6.13
C PRO A 125 10.48 4.87 6.47
N VAL A 126 9.73 4.68 7.57
CA VAL A 126 9.11 3.42 8.02
C VAL A 126 7.79 3.73 8.71
N HIS A 127 6.85 2.77 8.72
CA HIS A 127 5.47 2.98 9.17
C HIS A 127 4.79 4.15 8.44
N GLU A 128 5.06 4.22 7.16
CA GLU A 128 4.64 5.29 6.26
C GLU A 128 3.13 5.47 6.23
N ILE A 129 2.71 6.72 6.09
CA ILE A 129 1.31 7.11 6.00
C ILE A 129 1.04 7.97 4.77
N LEU A 130 -0.21 7.96 4.32
CA LEU A 130 -0.69 8.85 3.28
C LEU A 130 -0.97 10.23 3.85
N THR A 131 -0.27 11.24 3.33
CA THR A 131 -0.42 12.64 3.69
C THR A 131 -0.98 13.41 2.50
N SER A 132 -1.98 14.27 2.72
CA SER A 132 -2.51 15.12 1.67
C SER A 132 -1.47 16.15 1.21
N THR A 133 -1.31 16.31 -0.10
CA THR A 133 -0.37 17.27 -0.70
C THR A 133 -0.83 18.72 -0.59
N ARG A 134 -2.12 18.94 -0.31
CA ARG A 134 -2.72 20.27 -0.18
C ARG A 134 -3.90 20.25 0.80
N LYS A 135 -4.24 21.42 1.33
CA LYS A 135 -5.50 21.59 2.07
C LYS A 135 -6.66 21.46 1.07
N ASN A 136 -7.37 20.36 1.16
CA ASN A 136 -8.56 20.10 0.37
C ASN A 136 -9.70 19.66 1.31
N ASN A 137 -10.94 19.76 0.82
CA ASN A 137 -12.13 19.34 1.55
C ASN A 137 -12.58 17.92 1.12
N LEU A 138 -11.64 17.09 0.65
CA LEU A 138 -11.96 15.74 0.22
C LEU A 138 -12.35 14.87 1.42
N LYS A 139 -13.36 14.05 1.23
CA LYS A 139 -13.93 13.18 2.26
C LYS A 139 -13.18 11.86 2.36
N THR A 140 -13.16 11.32 3.56
CA THR A 140 -12.83 9.91 3.79
C THR A 140 -14.12 9.12 3.91
N ILE A 141 -14.26 8.03 3.18
CA ILE A 141 -15.40 7.13 3.23
C ILE A 141 -15.00 5.79 3.86
N ASP A 142 -15.94 5.11 4.50
CA ASP A 142 -15.74 3.79 5.09
C ASP A 142 -16.41 2.73 4.24
N LEU A 143 -15.64 1.75 3.78
CA LEU A 143 -16.07 0.62 2.96
C LEU A 143 -15.72 -0.71 3.65
N PRO A 144 -16.37 -1.05 4.78
CA PRO A 144 -16.01 -2.23 5.57
C PRO A 144 -16.30 -3.56 4.86
N THR A 145 -17.03 -3.52 3.75
CA THR A 145 -17.27 -4.68 2.87
C THR A 145 -16.12 -4.97 1.92
N ILE A 146 -15.21 -4.03 1.71
CA ILE A 146 -13.92 -4.33 1.08
C ILE A 146 -13.03 -4.95 2.13
N GLN A 147 -12.50 -6.13 1.85
CA GLN A 147 -11.61 -6.85 2.77
C GLN A 147 -10.27 -7.15 2.13
N LEU A 148 -9.19 -6.80 2.83
CA LEU A 148 -7.81 -7.14 2.51
C LEU A 148 -7.24 -8.03 3.60
N ASN A 149 -6.62 -9.13 3.22
CA ASN A 149 -6.02 -10.11 4.12
C ASN A 149 -4.51 -10.08 3.98
N HIS A 150 -3.80 -9.86 5.06
CA HIS A 150 -2.35 -9.94 5.10
C HIS A 150 -1.90 -11.36 5.48
N ARG A 151 -0.90 -11.86 4.77
CA ARG A 151 -0.29 -13.16 4.97
C ARG A 151 1.22 -12.99 5.05
N ALA A 152 1.67 -12.53 6.22
CA ALA A 152 3.06 -12.20 6.46
C ALA A 152 4.01 -13.33 6.06
N ASP A 153 5.08 -12.97 5.36
CA ASP A 153 6.23 -13.84 5.19
C ASP A 153 7.07 -13.82 6.48
N VAL A 154 6.93 -14.87 7.27
CA VAL A 154 7.63 -15.02 8.56
C VAL A 154 9.15 -15.19 8.42
N THR A 155 9.65 -15.38 7.19
CA THR A 155 11.08 -15.54 6.91
C THR A 155 11.78 -14.21 6.68
N LYS A 156 11.03 -13.12 6.44
CA LYS A 156 11.59 -11.77 6.23
C LYS A 156 12.21 -11.23 7.51
N SER A 157 13.48 -10.82 7.43
CA SER A 157 14.16 -10.10 8.50
C SER A 157 13.61 -8.67 8.63
N ARG A 158 13.38 -8.24 9.88
CA ARG A 158 13.04 -6.85 10.24
C ARG A 158 14.25 -6.06 10.75
N ALA A 159 15.48 -6.57 10.55
CA ALA A 159 16.71 -5.97 11.07
C ALA A 159 16.93 -4.50 10.60
N ASN A 160 16.37 -4.13 9.47
CA ASN A 160 16.51 -2.78 8.90
C ASN A 160 15.52 -1.76 9.45
N TYR A 161 14.59 -2.14 10.33
CA TYR A 161 13.58 -1.22 10.85
C TYR A 161 14.17 -0.23 11.85
N LEU A 162 15.05 -0.66 12.75
CA LEU A 162 15.64 0.22 13.77
C LEU A 162 16.38 1.43 13.17
N PRO A 163 17.27 1.28 12.18
CA PRO A 163 17.91 2.45 11.53
C PRO A 163 16.90 3.40 10.87
N LEU A 164 15.79 2.88 10.32
CA LEU A 164 14.74 3.71 9.73
C LEU A 164 13.91 4.44 10.78
N LEU A 165 13.66 3.83 11.94
CA LEU A 165 12.99 4.48 13.07
C LEU A 165 13.86 5.61 13.64
N GLU A 166 15.17 5.39 13.84
CA GLU A 166 16.12 6.41 14.24
C GLU A 166 16.16 7.57 13.24
N LEU A 167 16.12 7.27 11.94
CA LEU A 167 16.04 8.27 10.88
C LEU A 167 14.74 9.07 10.96
N SER A 168 13.61 8.42 11.19
CA SER A 168 12.29 9.04 11.31
C SER A 168 12.25 10.05 12.46
N VAL A 169 12.74 9.66 13.64
CA VAL A 169 12.87 10.57 14.80
C VAL A 169 13.81 11.74 14.52
N LYS A 170 14.91 11.50 13.80
CA LYS A 170 15.85 12.56 13.44
C LYS A 170 15.28 13.57 12.45
N GLU A 171 14.46 13.11 11.49
CA GLU A 171 13.84 13.97 10.48
C GLU A 171 12.70 14.82 11.05
N ASP A 172 11.92 14.25 11.98
CA ASP A 172 10.83 14.95 12.67
C ASP A 172 10.76 14.53 14.15
N PRO A 173 11.54 15.21 15.01
CA PRO A 173 11.59 14.88 16.43
C PRO A 173 10.34 15.32 17.22
N GLU A 174 9.49 16.17 16.64
CA GLU A 174 8.25 16.64 17.28
C GLU A 174 7.03 15.77 16.90
N ASP A 175 7.20 14.83 15.97
CA ASP A 175 6.15 13.88 15.63
C ASP A 175 6.06 12.77 16.69
N ASP A 176 5.02 12.84 17.52
CA ASP A 176 4.77 11.88 18.60
C ASP A 176 4.59 10.44 18.09
N ARG A 177 4.15 10.27 16.84
CA ARG A 177 4.05 8.98 16.16
C ARG A 177 5.41 8.26 16.09
N ASN A 178 6.49 9.00 15.78
CA ASN A 178 7.84 8.45 15.72
C ASN A 178 8.35 7.93 17.06
N MET A 179 7.75 8.40 18.16
CA MET A 179 8.13 8.02 19.53
C MET A 179 7.42 6.74 20.02
N HIS A 180 6.40 6.25 19.29
CA HIS A 180 5.61 5.07 19.68
C HIS A 180 6.11 3.76 19.07
N TYR A 181 7.08 3.79 18.18
CA TYR A 181 7.68 2.64 17.54
C TYR A 181 9.12 2.43 17.99
#